data_e70a51bcadab81602b429ef256169942
#
_entry.id   e70a51bcadab81602b429ef256169942
#
_cell.length_a   1.000
_cell.length_b   1.000
_cell.length_c   1.000
_cell.angle_alpha   90.00
_cell.angle_beta   90.00
_cell.angle_gamma   90.00
#
_symmetry.space_group_name_H-M   'P 1'
#
loop_
_entity.id
_entity.type
_entity.pdbx_description
1 polymer ?
#
loop_
_entity_poly.entity_id
_entity_poly.type
_entity_poly.pdbx_seq_one_letter_code
_entity_poly.pdbx_strand_id
1 'polypeptide(L)'
;MKNLIYIIALACLVGCGGNNQFEEIENCSKKEIRFNSLDVEKLLVPDFPTSTIGFSVLQGDAIYFGDQNKREVFEYIPERDSVRKVLGYGRGPREIDTGIDAMTYNGDELCIVSDIVISKYKMDSTGWFNRSSQFVAWIKRSDDGDMAERPDTYTKLYPKLRCREHNDTVYVSIAGNHPLFNPFIPGYFDKARLIKGIPLQKQSKEFIFGQFSPQMKEQKGRYSFFMFDFDTDAEGDIYVTGELDSLIYKYDHTFRAVQCWGYAGEDMNFGEHKWLSESAFKQDSPDERHKAHYRKIKCIDNYIFRSYVKSLTAECDGLQIYDGKTLIADVEVPKGLNVIGKIGDWYYSELVSDEPSMKMWVYRFRIK
;
A
#
# COMPACT_ATOMS: atom_id res chain seq x y z
N MET A 1 -38.97 46.92 23.53
CA MET A 1 -39.71 45.72 23.15
C MET A 1 -39.56 45.57 21.64
N LYS A 2 -39.16 44.40 21.15
CA LYS A 2 -38.93 43.99 19.74
C LYS A 2 -37.49 44.17 19.24
N ASN A 3 -36.60 43.42 19.82
CA ASN A 3 -35.42 42.92 19.16
C ASN A 3 -35.29 41.46 19.56
N LEU A 4 -35.99 40.62 18.85
CA LEU A 4 -35.88 39.19 19.01
C LEU A 4 -35.93 38.58 17.61
N ILE A 5 -35.04 37.65 17.38
CA ILE A 5 -35.12 36.63 16.32
C ILE A 5 -34.61 37.06 14.96
N TYR A 6 -33.24 37.01 14.81
CA TYR A 6 -32.57 36.49 13.63
C TYR A 6 -31.35 35.63 14.03
N ILE A 7 -31.62 34.70 14.91
CA ILE A 7 -30.78 33.54 15.11
C ILE A 7 -31.67 32.38 14.69
N ILE A 8 -31.20 31.53 13.88
CA ILE A 8 -31.76 30.29 13.31
C ILE A 8 -32.05 30.46 11.83
N ALA A 9 -31.11 30.05 11.06
CA ALA A 9 -31.20 29.31 9.79
C ALA A 9 -29.85 29.27 9.11
N LEU A 10 -28.81 28.94 9.88
CA LEU A 10 -27.58 28.37 9.30
C LEU A 10 -27.43 26.94 9.81
N ALA A 11 -28.53 26.22 9.72
CA ALA A 11 -28.55 24.79 10.02
C ALA A 11 -28.64 24.07 8.71
N CYS A 12 -27.59 23.31 8.41
CA CYS A 12 -27.67 22.07 7.68
C CYS A 12 -28.22 22.15 6.25
N LEU A 13 -27.49 22.77 5.37
CA LEU A 13 -27.38 22.22 4.02
C LEU A 13 -26.19 21.21 4.02
N VAL A 14 -26.34 20.14 4.80
CA VAL A 14 -25.66 18.90 4.47
C VAL A 14 -26.39 18.33 3.27
N GLY A 15 -26.08 18.88 2.12
CA GLY A 15 -26.50 18.31 0.86
C GLY A 15 -25.95 16.91 0.76
N CYS A 16 -26.84 15.92 0.65
CA CYS A 16 -26.56 14.60 0.11
C CYS A 16 -26.25 14.71 -1.39
N GLY A 17 -25.26 15.49 -1.73
CA GLY A 17 -24.53 15.43 -3.00
C GLY A 17 -23.22 14.72 -2.67
N GLY A 18 -22.87 13.68 -3.39
CA GLY A 18 -21.57 13.03 -3.24
C GLY A 18 -20.47 14.06 -3.48
N ASN A 19 -20.07 14.76 -2.45
CA ASN A 19 -19.00 15.74 -2.50
C ASN A 19 -17.76 14.99 -2.97
N ASN A 20 -17.32 15.33 -4.17
CA ASN A 20 -16.03 14.89 -4.68
C ASN A 20 -14.98 15.48 -3.73
N GLN A 21 -14.47 14.69 -2.78
CA GLN A 21 -13.51 15.15 -1.76
C GLN A 21 -12.24 15.77 -2.35
N PHE A 22 -12.07 15.75 -3.68
CA PHE A 22 -10.95 16.29 -4.41
C PHE A 22 -11.20 17.68 -5.01
N GLU A 23 -12.42 18.23 -4.94
CA GLU A 23 -12.74 19.53 -5.56
C GLU A 23 -12.06 20.71 -4.88
N GLU A 24 -11.74 20.59 -3.60
CA GLU A 24 -11.13 21.65 -2.80
C GLU A 24 -9.65 21.36 -2.45
N ILE A 25 -9.06 20.32 -3.06
CA ILE A 25 -7.68 19.95 -2.73
C ILE A 25 -6.68 20.85 -3.46
N GLU A 26 -5.80 21.46 -2.69
CA GLU A 26 -4.68 22.24 -3.22
C GLU A 26 -3.64 21.31 -3.84
N ASN A 27 -3.28 21.58 -5.10
CA ASN A 27 -2.13 20.97 -5.75
C ASN A 27 -0.85 21.73 -5.37
N CYS A 28 -0.01 21.09 -4.56
CA CYS A 28 1.21 21.68 -3.99
C CYS A 28 2.48 21.24 -4.70
N SER A 29 2.42 20.78 -5.95
CA SER A 29 3.57 20.23 -6.69
C SER A 29 4.72 21.24 -6.80
N LYS A 30 5.91 20.81 -6.35
CA LYS A 30 7.18 21.53 -6.47
C LYS A 30 8.23 20.61 -7.05
N LYS A 31 9.16 21.15 -7.86
CA LYS A 31 10.25 20.40 -8.48
C LYS A 31 11.56 21.13 -8.31
N GLU A 32 12.53 20.45 -7.69
CA GLU A 32 13.89 20.92 -7.49
C GLU A 32 14.82 19.70 -7.55
N ILE A 33 15.23 19.32 -8.75
CA ILE A 33 16.07 18.12 -8.93
C ILE A 33 17.45 18.40 -8.33
N ARG A 34 17.82 17.63 -7.32
CA ARG A 34 19.10 17.72 -6.60
C ARG A 34 20.11 16.68 -7.11
N PHE A 35 19.61 15.56 -7.66
CA PHE A 35 20.48 14.53 -8.23
C PHE A 35 19.75 13.77 -9.33
N ASN A 36 20.52 13.29 -10.33
CA ASN A 36 20.01 12.64 -11.53
C ASN A 36 20.33 11.14 -11.58
N SER A 37 20.98 10.61 -10.57
CA SER A 37 21.29 9.17 -10.47
C SER A 37 21.49 8.78 -9.01
N LEU A 38 21.34 7.49 -8.71
CA LEU A 38 21.65 6.89 -7.43
C LEU A 38 22.75 5.86 -7.59
N ASP A 39 23.64 5.80 -6.62
CA ASP A 39 24.61 4.73 -6.49
C ASP A 39 23.93 3.55 -5.77
N VAL A 40 23.46 2.58 -6.54
CA VAL A 40 22.67 1.44 -6.05
C VAL A 40 23.56 0.22 -5.93
N GLU A 41 23.69 -0.28 -4.70
CA GLU A 41 24.37 -1.55 -4.42
C GLU A 41 23.39 -2.72 -4.42
N LYS A 42 23.81 -3.85 -5.01
CA LYS A 42 23.09 -5.13 -4.99
C LYS A 42 23.74 -6.07 -3.98
N LEU A 43 23.01 -6.46 -2.95
CA LEU A 43 23.44 -7.43 -1.95
C LEU A 43 22.75 -8.76 -2.20
N LEU A 44 23.52 -9.83 -2.41
CA LEU A 44 22.97 -11.18 -2.51
C LEU A 44 22.60 -11.65 -1.10
N VAL A 45 21.38 -12.15 -0.94
CA VAL A 45 20.92 -12.72 0.33
C VAL A 45 21.43 -14.16 0.41
N PRO A 46 21.99 -14.62 1.55
CA PRO A 46 22.39 -16.02 1.74
C PRO A 46 21.24 -16.98 1.46
N ASP A 47 21.56 -18.15 0.93
CA ASP A 47 20.57 -19.17 0.58
C ASP A 47 19.78 -19.63 1.81
N PHE A 48 18.46 -19.63 1.68
CA PHE A 48 17.55 -20.15 2.68
C PHE A 48 16.34 -20.83 2.03
N PRO A 49 15.65 -21.75 2.73
CA PRO A 49 14.56 -22.51 2.15
C PRO A 49 13.32 -21.63 1.94
N THR A 50 13.18 -21.02 0.78
CA THR A 50 12.09 -20.11 0.45
C THR A 50 11.38 -20.51 -0.84
N SER A 51 10.11 -20.08 -1.00
CA SER A 51 9.40 -20.12 -2.28
C SER A 51 9.68 -18.89 -3.15
N THR A 52 10.43 -17.91 -2.63
CA THR A 52 10.69 -16.60 -3.23
C THR A 52 9.46 -15.68 -3.39
N ILE A 53 8.27 -16.17 -3.07
CA ILE A 53 7.01 -15.42 -3.17
C ILE A 53 6.59 -14.95 -1.78
N GLY A 54 6.50 -13.64 -1.57
CA GLY A 54 6.14 -13.11 -0.26
C GLY A 54 6.23 -11.61 -0.14
N PHE A 55 6.32 -11.16 1.10
CA PHE A 55 6.32 -9.76 1.49
C PHE A 55 7.56 -9.44 2.34
N SER A 56 8.13 -8.28 2.10
CA SER A 56 9.25 -7.77 2.89
C SER A 56 8.84 -6.57 3.72
N VAL A 57 9.25 -6.54 4.98
CA VAL A 57 9.14 -5.39 5.88
C VAL A 57 10.49 -5.18 6.57
N LEU A 58 10.84 -3.93 6.85
CA LEU A 58 12.09 -3.59 7.53
C LEU A 58 11.77 -3.04 8.91
N GLN A 59 12.49 -3.53 9.92
CA GLN A 59 12.43 -3.02 11.29
C GLN A 59 13.79 -3.14 11.97
N GLY A 60 14.22 -2.04 12.58
CA GLY A 60 15.53 -1.99 13.22
C GLY A 60 16.68 -2.17 12.21
N ASP A 61 17.49 -3.19 12.41
CA ASP A 61 18.63 -3.56 11.56
C ASP A 61 18.35 -4.78 10.65
N ALA A 62 17.10 -5.21 10.57
CA ALA A 62 16.70 -6.42 9.87
C ALA A 62 15.57 -6.23 8.85
N ILE A 63 15.61 -7.03 7.81
CA ILE A 63 14.54 -7.21 6.83
C ILE A 63 13.86 -8.54 7.14
N TYR A 64 12.55 -8.51 7.35
CA TYR A 64 11.73 -9.69 7.57
C TYR A 64 11.01 -10.05 6.28
N PHE A 65 11.21 -11.28 5.81
CA PHE A 65 10.54 -11.82 4.64
C PHE A 65 9.52 -12.87 5.05
N GLY A 66 8.25 -12.59 4.80
CA GLY A 66 7.14 -13.53 4.98
C GLY A 66 6.91 -14.31 3.70
N ASP A 67 7.31 -15.58 3.70
CA ASP A 67 7.07 -16.50 2.59
C ASP A 67 5.60 -16.91 2.56
N GLN A 68 4.89 -16.47 1.53
CA GLN A 68 3.45 -16.66 1.41
C GLN A 68 3.07 -18.13 1.23
N ASN A 69 3.86 -18.89 0.47
CA ASN A 69 3.58 -20.30 0.19
C ASN A 69 3.95 -21.22 1.34
N LYS A 70 5.08 -20.94 2.02
CA LYS A 70 5.53 -21.72 3.17
C LYS A 70 4.87 -21.32 4.47
N ARG A 71 4.31 -20.12 4.54
CA ARG A 71 3.73 -19.53 5.76
C ARG A 71 4.76 -19.43 6.88
N GLU A 72 5.95 -19.00 6.53
CA GLU A 72 7.10 -18.85 7.42
C GLU A 72 7.63 -17.42 7.32
N VAL A 73 8.28 -16.93 8.38
CA VAL A 73 8.97 -15.63 8.32
C VAL A 73 10.46 -15.86 8.57
N PHE A 74 11.26 -15.24 7.71
CA PHE A 74 12.71 -15.21 7.80
C PHE A 74 13.20 -13.81 8.11
N GLU A 75 14.23 -13.71 8.93
CA GLU A 75 14.95 -12.48 9.24
C GLU A 75 16.26 -12.47 8.46
N TYR A 76 16.51 -11.41 7.73
CA TYR A 76 17.78 -11.14 7.07
C TYR A 76 18.41 -9.90 7.71
N ILE A 77 19.63 -10.03 8.22
CA ILE A 77 20.41 -8.92 8.79
C ILE A 77 21.54 -8.59 7.80
N PRO A 78 21.41 -7.50 7.00
CA PRO A 78 22.36 -7.18 5.93
C PRO A 78 23.80 -6.99 6.42
N GLU A 79 24.00 -6.35 7.56
CA GLU A 79 25.33 -6.06 8.11
C GLU A 79 26.05 -7.34 8.62
N ARG A 80 25.31 -8.42 8.87
CA ARG A 80 25.87 -9.72 9.31
C ARG A 80 25.85 -10.76 8.23
N ASP A 81 25.29 -10.43 7.07
CA ASP A 81 25.06 -11.37 5.97
C ASP A 81 24.47 -12.71 6.44
N SER A 82 23.42 -12.62 7.27
CA SER A 82 22.84 -13.80 7.92
C SER A 82 21.33 -13.87 7.77
N VAL A 83 20.82 -15.06 7.48
CA VAL A 83 19.39 -15.36 7.41
C VAL A 83 19.03 -16.42 8.44
N ARG A 84 17.91 -16.24 9.12
CA ARG A 84 17.34 -17.28 10.01
C ARG A 84 15.82 -17.26 9.95
N LYS A 85 15.20 -18.39 10.23
CA LYS A 85 13.76 -18.49 10.43
C LYS A 85 13.38 -17.94 11.81
N VAL A 86 12.35 -17.11 11.86
CA VAL A 86 11.84 -16.47 13.10
C VAL A 86 10.37 -16.77 13.40
N LEU A 87 9.61 -17.28 12.41
CA LEU A 87 8.28 -17.86 12.58
C LEU A 87 8.13 -19.09 11.68
N GLY A 88 7.55 -20.15 12.20
CA GLY A 88 7.23 -21.36 11.47
C GLY A 88 5.79 -21.45 11.01
N TYR A 89 5.45 -22.56 10.33
CA TYR A 89 4.07 -22.91 9.99
C TYR A 89 3.51 -23.90 11.03
N GLY A 90 2.28 -23.64 11.51
CA GLY A 90 1.57 -24.47 12.46
C GLY A 90 0.67 -23.69 13.40
N ARG A 91 0.27 -24.30 14.54
CA ARG A 91 -0.67 -23.72 15.50
C ARG A 91 -0.04 -23.30 16.83
N GLY A 92 1.25 -23.49 16.98
CA GLY A 92 1.99 -23.07 18.17
C GLY A 92 2.15 -21.55 18.30
N PRO A 93 2.66 -21.08 19.43
CA PRO A 93 2.84 -19.65 19.66
C PRO A 93 3.86 -19.01 18.72
N ARG A 94 4.81 -19.77 18.20
CA ARG A 94 5.86 -19.36 17.24
C ARG A 94 5.53 -19.76 15.80
N GLU A 95 4.24 -19.90 15.50
CA GLU A 95 3.77 -20.46 14.23
C GLU A 95 2.62 -19.65 13.66
N ILE A 96 2.48 -19.70 12.35
CA ILE A 96 1.41 -19.10 11.56
C ILE A 96 0.49 -20.22 11.11
N ASP A 97 -0.75 -20.24 11.58
CA ASP A 97 -1.76 -21.25 11.26
C ASP A 97 -2.62 -20.90 10.02
N THR A 98 -2.55 -19.66 9.59
CA THR A 98 -3.27 -19.12 8.44
C THR A 98 -2.31 -18.77 7.30
N GLY A 99 -2.74 -18.02 6.31
CA GLY A 99 -1.87 -17.49 5.26
C GLY A 99 -1.10 -16.24 5.70
N ILE A 100 -0.24 -15.75 4.81
CA ILE A 100 0.37 -14.41 4.87
C ILE A 100 -0.12 -13.65 3.64
N ASP A 101 -1.08 -12.75 3.82
CA ASP A 101 -1.60 -11.92 2.72
C ASP A 101 -0.92 -10.54 2.69
N ALA A 102 -0.48 -10.07 3.85
CA ALA A 102 0.36 -8.88 4.00
C ALA A 102 1.03 -8.88 5.37
N MET A 103 2.09 -8.08 5.49
CA MET A 103 2.80 -7.84 6.74
C MET A 103 3.07 -6.36 6.94
N THR A 104 3.10 -5.94 8.19
CA THR A 104 3.56 -4.61 8.60
C THR A 104 4.18 -4.68 9.99
N TYR A 105 4.90 -3.65 10.36
CA TYR A 105 5.48 -3.49 11.69
C TYR A 105 4.89 -2.26 12.37
N ASN A 106 4.65 -2.36 13.68
CA ASN A 106 4.34 -1.22 14.54
C ASN A 106 5.09 -1.36 15.86
N GLY A 107 6.01 -0.43 16.12
CA GLY A 107 6.86 -0.51 17.31
C GLY A 107 7.72 -1.76 17.31
N ASP A 108 7.46 -2.69 18.23
CA ASP A 108 8.18 -3.94 18.41
C ASP A 108 7.36 -5.19 18.01
N GLU A 109 6.18 -5.00 17.39
CA GLU A 109 5.30 -6.08 16.99
C GLU A 109 5.18 -6.21 15.47
N LEU A 110 5.37 -7.43 14.97
CA LEU A 110 5.08 -7.82 13.61
C LEU A 110 3.58 -8.13 13.50
N CYS A 111 2.90 -7.44 12.61
CA CYS A 111 1.49 -7.66 12.30
C CYS A 111 1.38 -8.45 10.98
N ILE A 112 0.71 -9.59 11.01
CA ILE A 112 0.42 -10.43 9.84
C ILE A 112 -1.08 -10.41 9.58
N VAL A 113 -1.45 -9.97 8.39
CA VAL A 113 -2.82 -10.05 7.88
C VAL A 113 -2.94 -11.34 7.09
N SER A 114 -3.92 -12.15 7.44
CA SER A 114 -4.29 -13.36 6.73
C SER A 114 -5.77 -13.34 6.40
N ASP A 115 -6.36 -14.41 5.89
CA ASP A 115 -7.72 -14.48 5.35
C ASP A 115 -8.76 -13.66 6.15
N ILE A 116 -9.11 -14.09 7.33
CA ILE A 116 -10.07 -13.41 8.22
C ILE A 116 -9.44 -13.00 9.56
N VAL A 117 -8.13 -13.11 9.69
CA VAL A 117 -7.43 -12.95 10.96
C VAL A 117 -6.27 -11.96 10.81
N ILE A 118 -6.12 -11.12 11.81
CA ILE A 118 -4.94 -10.28 12.02
C ILE A 118 -4.24 -10.80 13.26
N SER A 119 -2.98 -11.23 13.11
CA SER A 119 -2.16 -11.75 14.21
C SER A 119 -0.98 -10.84 14.48
N LYS A 120 -0.74 -10.51 15.73
CA LYS A 120 0.44 -9.77 16.19
C LYS A 120 1.43 -10.72 16.86
N TYR A 121 2.70 -10.48 16.59
CA TYR A 121 3.80 -11.27 17.11
C TYR A 121 4.88 -10.36 17.68
N LYS A 122 5.33 -10.69 18.86
CA LYS A 122 6.43 -9.99 19.54
C LYS A 122 7.66 -10.87 19.63
N MET A 123 8.83 -10.29 19.34
CA MET A 123 10.08 -11.03 19.45
C MET A 123 10.47 -11.23 20.91
N ASP A 124 10.84 -12.46 21.26
CA ASP A 124 11.34 -12.81 22.59
C ASP A 124 12.88 -12.65 22.70
N SER A 125 13.41 -12.85 23.89
CA SER A 125 14.85 -12.76 24.16
C SER A 125 15.70 -13.81 23.43
N THR A 126 15.07 -14.85 22.85
CA THR A 126 15.76 -15.89 22.05
C THR A 126 15.74 -15.54 20.56
N GLY A 127 15.10 -14.43 20.18
CA GLY A 127 15.00 -13.95 18.81
C GLY A 127 13.92 -14.65 17.98
N TRP A 128 12.96 -15.33 18.60
CA TRP A 128 11.79 -15.87 17.95
C TRP A 128 10.58 -14.98 18.19
N PHE A 129 9.73 -14.85 17.16
CA PHE A 129 8.43 -14.23 17.34
C PHE A 129 7.46 -15.16 18.07
N ASN A 130 6.74 -14.61 19.03
CA ASN A 130 5.64 -15.29 19.72
C ASN A 130 4.36 -14.51 19.49
N ARG A 131 3.26 -15.21 19.21
CA ARG A 131 1.94 -14.60 19.05
C ARG A 131 1.52 -13.90 20.31
N SER A 132 1.39 -12.57 20.24
CA SER A 132 0.94 -11.73 21.37
C SER A 132 -0.57 -11.57 21.38
N SER A 133 -1.20 -11.49 20.22
CA SER A 133 -2.65 -11.34 20.08
C SER A 133 -3.13 -11.79 18.72
N GLN A 134 -4.46 -11.99 18.62
CA GLN A 134 -5.15 -12.37 17.39
C GLN A 134 -6.53 -11.75 17.36
N PHE A 135 -6.93 -11.22 16.20
CA PHE A 135 -8.17 -10.51 15.97
C PHE A 135 -8.88 -11.09 14.76
N VAL A 136 -10.19 -11.30 14.86
CA VAL A 136 -11.02 -11.66 13.72
C VAL A 136 -11.47 -10.38 13.02
N ALA A 137 -11.23 -10.29 11.74
CA ALA A 137 -11.58 -9.16 10.88
C ALA A 137 -12.57 -9.61 9.79
N TRP A 138 -13.07 -8.67 8.99
CA TRP A 138 -14.02 -8.92 7.90
C TRP A 138 -15.33 -9.60 8.35
N ILE A 139 -15.84 -9.18 9.51
CA ILE A 139 -17.09 -9.72 10.05
C ILE A 139 -18.25 -9.23 9.19
N LYS A 140 -19.01 -10.18 8.64
CA LYS A 140 -20.24 -9.87 7.88
C LYS A 140 -21.28 -9.22 8.81
N ARG A 141 -21.87 -8.11 8.37
CA ARG A 141 -22.90 -7.35 9.09
C ARG A 141 -24.22 -7.31 8.29
N SER A 142 -25.26 -6.64 8.82
CA SER A 142 -26.58 -6.58 8.23
C SER A 142 -26.61 -5.94 6.84
N ASP A 143 -27.61 -6.31 6.03
CA ASP A 143 -27.73 -5.94 4.60
C ASP A 143 -28.33 -4.53 4.37
N ASP A 144 -28.46 -3.68 5.40
CA ASP A 144 -29.08 -2.38 5.28
C ASP A 144 -28.08 -1.26 4.91
N GLY A 145 -28.47 -0.36 4.00
CA GLY A 145 -27.74 0.84 3.62
C GLY A 145 -27.07 0.81 2.25
N ASP A 146 -26.40 1.93 1.87
CA ASP A 146 -25.65 2.03 0.60
C ASP A 146 -24.42 1.10 0.65
N MET A 147 -24.32 0.22 -0.33
CA MET A 147 -23.23 -0.77 -0.43
C MET A 147 -21.85 -0.11 -0.44
N ALA A 148 -21.73 1.08 -1.00
CA ALA A 148 -20.46 1.82 -1.05
C ALA A 148 -19.97 2.28 0.33
N GLU A 149 -20.86 2.42 1.32
CA GLU A 149 -20.54 2.89 2.66
C GLU A 149 -20.44 1.73 3.68
N ARG A 150 -20.59 0.50 3.24
CA ARG A 150 -20.60 -0.68 4.11
C ARG A 150 -19.26 -1.40 4.09
N PRO A 151 -18.55 -1.53 5.23
CA PRO A 151 -17.26 -2.24 5.28
C PRO A 151 -17.32 -3.70 4.84
N ASP A 152 -18.46 -4.39 5.02
CA ASP A 152 -18.65 -5.79 4.67
C ASP A 152 -18.91 -6.04 3.17
N THR A 153 -19.13 -4.99 2.38
CA THR A 153 -19.21 -5.05 0.92
C THR A 153 -17.83 -5.19 0.26
N TYR A 154 -16.79 -4.91 1.02
CA TYR A 154 -15.41 -4.90 0.54
C TYR A 154 -14.63 -6.10 1.05
N THR A 155 -13.73 -6.58 0.21
CA THR A 155 -12.71 -7.57 0.54
C THR A 155 -11.31 -6.97 0.37
N LYS A 156 -10.30 -7.73 0.76
CA LYS A 156 -8.90 -7.37 0.53
C LYS A 156 -8.60 -7.19 -0.95
N LEU A 157 -7.82 -6.20 -1.31
CA LEU A 157 -7.40 -5.93 -2.68
C LEU A 157 -6.28 -6.90 -3.08
N TYR A 158 -6.61 -7.93 -3.83
CA TYR A 158 -5.65 -8.89 -4.38
C TYR A 158 -5.28 -8.56 -5.83
N PRO A 159 -4.07 -8.93 -6.27
CA PRO A 159 -2.98 -9.60 -5.54
C PRO A 159 -2.06 -8.64 -4.75
N LYS A 160 -2.36 -7.36 -4.73
CA LYS A 160 -1.49 -6.31 -4.18
C LYS A 160 -1.98 -5.77 -2.84
N LEU A 161 -2.35 -6.65 -1.91
CA LEU A 161 -2.77 -6.22 -0.58
C LEU A 161 -1.66 -5.39 0.09
N ARG A 162 -2.04 -4.22 0.58
CA ARG A 162 -1.20 -3.37 1.42
C ARG A 162 -1.80 -3.28 2.80
N CYS A 163 -0.95 -3.30 3.80
CA CYS A 163 -1.36 -3.03 5.17
C CYS A 163 -0.36 -2.14 5.89
N ARG A 164 -0.88 -1.32 6.78
CA ARG A 164 -0.12 -0.49 7.73
C ARG A 164 -0.82 -0.55 9.06
N GLU A 165 -0.06 -0.47 10.13
CA GLU A 165 -0.62 -0.33 11.47
C GLU A 165 -0.19 1.01 12.05
N HIS A 166 -1.14 1.74 12.59
CA HIS A 166 -0.92 2.97 13.34
C HIS A 166 -1.99 3.10 14.43
N ASN A 167 -1.59 3.40 15.67
CA ASN A 167 -2.48 3.60 16.82
C ASN A 167 -3.52 2.48 17.00
N ASP A 168 -3.06 1.21 17.09
CA ASP A 168 -3.92 0.03 17.24
C ASP A 168 -5.00 -0.13 16.15
N THR A 169 -4.77 0.44 14.98
CA THR A 169 -5.64 0.27 13.81
C THR A 169 -4.82 -0.27 12.65
N VAL A 170 -5.26 -1.37 12.08
CA VAL A 170 -4.69 -1.90 10.84
C VAL A 170 -5.46 -1.35 9.65
N TYR A 171 -4.77 -0.62 8.81
CA TYR A 171 -5.27 -0.12 7.54
C TYR A 171 -4.94 -1.12 6.44
N VAL A 172 -5.92 -1.48 5.62
CA VAL A 172 -5.74 -2.41 4.51
C VAL A 172 -6.37 -1.87 3.23
N SER A 173 -5.71 -2.14 2.10
CA SER A 173 -6.30 -1.85 0.78
C SER A 173 -7.46 -2.78 0.48
N ILE A 174 -8.57 -2.22 -0.04
CA ILE A 174 -9.81 -2.96 -0.27
C ILE A 174 -10.35 -2.74 -1.69
N ALA A 175 -11.18 -3.68 -2.13
CA ALA A 175 -12.01 -3.55 -3.32
C ALA A 175 -13.41 -4.13 -3.05
N GLY A 176 -14.42 -3.60 -3.71
CA GLY A 176 -15.77 -4.14 -3.66
C GLY A 176 -15.82 -5.57 -4.19
N ASN A 177 -16.51 -6.47 -3.49
CA ASN A 177 -16.65 -7.88 -3.84
C ASN A 177 -18.10 -8.36 -3.74
N HIS A 178 -19.04 -7.45 -3.86
CA HIS A 178 -20.45 -7.79 -3.88
C HIS A 178 -20.95 -7.93 -5.33
N PRO A 179 -21.86 -8.86 -5.68
CA PRO A 179 -22.38 -9.01 -7.05
C PRO A 179 -22.92 -7.71 -7.66
N LEU A 180 -23.48 -6.83 -6.85
CA LEU A 180 -24.02 -5.53 -7.26
C LEU A 180 -23.08 -4.35 -7.01
N PHE A 181 -21.89 -4.58 -6.46
CA PHE A 181 -20.92 -3.53 -6.17
C PHE A 181 -19.49 -4.06 -6.25
N ASN A 182 -18.92 -4.02 -7.43
CA ASN A 182 -17.54 -4.45 -7.72
C ASN A 182 -16.99 -3.67 -8.93
N PRO A 183 -15.70 -3.75 -9.25
CA PRO A 183 -15.07 -2.98 -10.31
C PRO A 183 -15.67 -3.12 -11.72
N PHE A 184 -16.48 -4.17 -11.97
CA PHE A 184 -17.16 -4.37 -13.25
C PHE A 184 -18.54 -3.68 -13.33
N ILE A 185 -19.04 -3.15 -12.22
CA ILE A 185 -20.34 -2.50 -12.16
C ILE A 185 -20.20 -1.02 -12.54
N PRO A 186 -21.03 -0.49 -13.45
CA PRO A 186 -21.03 0.94 -13.77
C PRO A 186 -21.20 1.82 -12.53
N GLY A 187 -20.42 2.89 -12.44
CA GLY A 187 -20.45 3.81 -11.29
C GLY A 187 -19.70 3.32 -10.03
N TYR A 188 -19.10 2.13 -10.07
CA TYR A 188 -18.31 1.63 -8.95
C TYR A 188 -17.21 2.62 -8.53
N PHE A 189 -16.39 3.08 -9.47
CA PHE A 189 -15.26 3.98 -9.21
C PHE A 189 -15.68 5.36 -8.69
N ASP A 190 -16.92 5.76 -8.91
CA ASP A 190 -17.45 7.04 -8.39
C ASP A 190 -17.73 7.00 -6.89
N LYS A 191 -18.03 5.81 -6.35
CA LYS A 191 -18.47 5.60 -4.97
C LYS A 191 -17.53 4.79 -4.11
N ALA A 192 -16.72 3.92 -4.72
CA ALA A 192 -15.91 2.94 -4.00
C ALA A 192 -14.89 3.58 -3.06
N ARG A 193 -14.69 2.91 -1.93
CA ARG A 193 -13.67 3.25 -0.93
C ARG A 193 -12.40 2.46 -1.19
N LEU A 194 -11.27 3.03 -0.78
CA LEU A 194 -9.94 2.46 -1.05
C LEU A 194 -9.38 1.70 0.15
N ILE A 195 -9.58 2.21 1.35
CA ILE A 195 -8.91 1.73 2.55
C ILE A 195 -9.94 1.39 3.62
N LYS A 196 -9.74 0.25 4.28
CA LYS A 196 -10.48 -0.15 5.47
C LYS A 196 -9.57 -0.02 6.68
N GLY A 197 -10.06 0.68 7.70
CA GLY A 197 -9.49 0.69 9.03
C GLY A 197 -10.13 -0.38 9.90
N ILE A 198 -9.29 -1.22 10.50
CA ILE A 198 -9.67 -2.32 11.37
C ILE A 198 -9.06 -2.05 12.76
N PRO A 199 -9.82 -1.43 13.69
CA PRO A 199 -9.33 -1.21 15.04
C PRO A 199 -9.13 -2.57 15.76
N LEU A 200 -7.99 -2.72 16.43
CA LEU A 200 -7.63 -3.93 17.15
C LEU A 200 -8.18 -3.96 18.59
N GLN A 201 -8.96 -2.96 18.97
CA GLN A 201 -9.63 -2.91 20.27
C GLN A 201 -10.97 -3.64 20.20
N LYS A 202 -11.29 -4.36 21.28
CA LYS A 202 -12.58 -5.05 21.40
C LYS A 202 -13.73 -4.05 21.29
N GLN A 203 -14.77 -4.42 20.52
CA GLN A 203 -15.99 -3.65 20.28
C GLN A 203 -15.87 -2.43 19.35
N SER A 204 -14.71 -2.08 18.86
CA SER A 204 -14.56 -1.05 17.85
C SER A 204 -15.08 -1.53 16.49
N LYS A 205 -15.65 -0.60 15.73
CA LYS A 205 -16.22 -0.92 14.40
C LYS A 205 -15.20 -0.66 13.31
N GLU A 206 -15.11 -1.58 12.35
CA GLU A 206 -14.42 -1.33 11.09
C GLU A 206 -15.04 -0.13 10.37
N PHE A 207 -14.22 0.63 9.69
CA PHE A 207 -14.64 1.77 8.87
C PHE A 207 -13.89 1.77 7.54
N ILE A 208 -14.40 2.54 6.57
CA ILE A 208 -13.83 2.64 5.24
C ILE A 208 -13.71 4.11 4.83
N PHE A 209 -12.68 4.42 4.04
CA PHE A 209 -12.43 5.78 3.57
C PHE A 209 -11.60 5.80 2.28
N GLY A 210 -11.29 7.01 1.82
CA GLY A 210 -10.61 7.23 0.55
C GLY A 210 -11.54 7.02 -0.63
N GLN A 211 -11.21 7.62 -1.77
CA GLN A 211 -11.94 7.48 -3.03
C GLN A 211 -10.93 7.46 -4.17
N PHE A 212 -11.33 6.88 -5.29
CA PHE A 212 -10.57 7.02 -6.52
C PHE A 212 -10.45 8.48 -6.92
N SER A 213 -9.25 8.89 -7.30
CA SER A 213 -8.97 10.26 -7.72
C SER A 213 -9.72 10.61 -9.02
N PRO A 214 -9.90 11.90 -9.35
CA PRO A 214 -10.48 12.31 -10.62
C PRO A 214 -9.78 11.69 -11.82
N GLN A 215 -8.46 11.65 -11.83
CA GLN A 215 -7.66 11.05 -12.90
C GLN A 215 -7.93 9.55 -13.03
N MET A 216 -8.06 8.82 -11.92
CA MET A 216 -8.43 7.41 -11.95
C MET A 216 -9.88 7.19 -12.41
N LYS A 217 -10.80 8.10 -12.07
CA LYS A 217 -12.21 8.05 -12.51
C LYS A 217 -12.39 8.34 -13.99
N GLU A 218 -11.66 9.32 -14.54
CA GLU A 218 -11.68 9.65 -15.97
C GLU A 218 -11.24 8.48 -16.84
N GLN A 219 -10.40 7.67 -16.32
CA GLN A 219 -9.90 6.47 -16.96
C GLN A 219 -10.91 5.32 -16.97
N LYS A 220 -12.20 5.61 -16.92
CA LYS A 220 -13.36 4.69 -16.79
C LYS A 220 -13.11 3.32 -17.39
N GLY A 221 -13.25 2.32 -16.56
CA GLY A 221 -13.33 0.93 -17.00
C GLY A 221 -12.01 0.24 -17.26
N ARG A 222 -10.93 0.62 -16.58
CA ARG A 222 -9.63 -0.04 -16.73
C ARG A 222 -9.41 -1.02 -15.60
N TYR A 223 -10.00 -2.14 -15.74
CA TYR A 223 -9.90 -3.20 -14.73
C TYR A 223 -8.46 -3.62 -14.44
N SER A 224 -7.54 -3.49 -15.41
CA SER A 224 -6.14 -3.88 -15.21
C SER A 224 -5.34 -2.90 -14.35
N PHE A 225 -5.77 -1.64 -14.18
CA PHE A 225 -4.98 -0.58 -13.53
C PHE A 225 -5.79 0.26 -12.53
N PHE A 226 -6.69 -0.36 -11.79
CA PHE A 226 -7.43 0.32 -10.72
C PHE A 226 -6.73 0.18 -9.36
N MET A 227 -5.58 -0.48 -9.32
CA MET A 227 -4.81 -0.69 -8.11
C MET A 227 -4.20 0.62 -7.61
N PHE A 228 -3.90 0.64 -6.35
CA PHE A 228 -3.24 1.74 -5.68
C PHE A 228 -2.33 1.19 -4.58
N ASP A 229 -1.42 2.02 -4.13
CA ASP A 229 -0.61 1.76 -2.93
C ASP A 229 -0.77 2.92 -1.95
N PHE A 230 -0.53 2.65 -0.67
CA PHE A 230 -0.55 3.66 0.36
C PHE A 230 0.49 3.38 1.44
N ASP A 231 0.92 4.44 2.11
CA ASP A 231 1.75 4.36 3.31
C ASP A 231 1.31 5.40 4.33
N THR A 232 1.79 5.27 5.55
CA THR A 232 1.55 6.22 6.64
C THR A 232 2.87 6.84 7.08
N ASP A 233 2.85 8.11 7.45
CA ASP A 233 3.97 8.73 8.16
C ASP A 233 3.88 8.48 9.68
N ALA A 234 4.82 9.05 10.42
CA ALA A 234 4.89 8.91 11.87
C ALA A 234 3.72 9.60 12.60
N GLU A 235 3.15 10.63 12.00
CA GLU A 235 2.00 11.37 12.50
C GLU A 235 0.67 10.65 12.23
N GLY A 236 0.67 9.63 11.37
CA GLY A 236 -0.50 8.85 10.98
C GLY A 236 -1.26 9.43 9.79
N ASP A 237 -0.71 10.42 9.12
CA ASP A 237 -1.23 10.87 7.83
C ASP A 237 -1.01 9.79 6.77
N ILE A 238 -1.97 9.65 5.86
CA ILE A 238 -1.97 8.57 4.88
C ILE A 238 -1.71 9.14 3.48
N TYR A 239 -0.77 8.54 2.79
CA TYR A 239 -0.36 8.91 1.43
C TYR A 239 -0.79 7.83 0.45
N VAL A 240 -1.55 8.21 -0.56
CA VAL A 240 -2.12 7.29 -1.56
C VAL A 240 -1.58 7.63 -2.95
N THR A 241 -1.16 6.62 -3.68
CA THR A 241 -0.78 6.71 -5.10
C THR A 241 -1.54 5.69 -5.93
N GLY A 242 -2.21 6.12 -7.00
CA GLY A 242 -2.85 5.22 -7.96
C GLY A 242 -1.87 4.75 -9.03
N GLU A 243 -2.11 3.58 -9.63
CA GLU A 243 -1.23 3.02 -10.67
C GLU A 243 -1.09 3.94 -11.89
N LEU A 244 -2.12 4.69 -12.22
CA LEU A 244 -2.14 5.57 -13.40
C LEU A 244 -2.30 7.05 -13.03
N ASP A 245 -2.13 7.41 -11.77
CA ASP A 245 -2.25 8.79 -11.32
C ASP A 245 -0.88 9.38 -11.01
N SER A 246 -0.53 10.46 -11.69
CA SER A 246 0.73 11.16 -11.45
C SER A 246 0.79 11.87 -10.10
N LEU A 247 -0.35 12.03 -9.42
CA LEU A 247 -0.44 12.70 -8.12
C LEU A 247 -0.38 11.70 -6.96
N ILE A 248 0.12 12.19 -5.85
CA ILE A 248 0.07 11.58 -4.53
C ILE A 248 -0.95 12.37 -3.72
N TYR A 249 -1.86 11.69 -3.06
CA TYR A 249 -2.89 12.31 -2.21
C TYR A 249 -2.59 12.09 -0.75
N LYS A 250 -2.58 13.16 0.02
CA LYS A 250 -2.45 13.12 1.47
C LYS A 250 -3.82 13.17 2.13
N TYR A 251 -4.09 12.21 2.99
CA TYR A 251 -5.26 12.16 3.88
C TYR A 251 -4.82 12.46 5.30
N ASP A 252 -5.55 13.31 5.98
CA ASP A 252 -5.31 13.65 7.39
C ASP A 252 -5.89 12.61 8.35
N HIS A 253 -5.73 12.83 9.64
CA HIS A 253 -6.25 11.98 10.72
C HIS A 253 -7.79 11.90 10.76
N THR A 254 -8.51 12.73 9.99
CA THR A 254 -9.98 12.65 9.81
C THR A 254 -10.36 11.85 8.56
N PHE A 255 -9.36 11.26 7.88
CA PHE A 255 -9.48 10.48 6.66
C PHE A 255 -10.06 11.28 5.48
N ARG A 256 -9.80 12.58 5.45
CA ARG A 256 -10.12 13.47 4.33
C ARG A 256 -8.86 13.75 3.54
N ALA A 257 -8.98 13.71 2.22
CA ALA A 257 -7.91 14.17 1.36
C ALA A 257 -7.77 15.70 1.51
N VAL A 258 -6.57 16.15 1.85
CA VAL A 258 -6.31 17.57 2.17
C VAL A 258 -5.31 18.21 1.22
N GLN A 259 -4.47 17.45 0.54
CA GLN A 259 -3.46 17.95 -0.38
C GLN A 259 -3.13 16.91 -1.44
N CYS A 260 -2.63 17.36 -2.58
CA CYS A 260 -2.03 16.49 -3.57
C CYS A 260 -0.78 17.15 -4.18
N TRP A 261 0.12 16.32 -4.67
CA TRP A 261 1.28 16.74 -5.46
C TRP A 261 1.83 15.55 -6.24
N GLY A 262 2.61 15.81 -7.25
CA GLY A 262 3.27 14.77 -8.03
C GLY A 262 3.56 15.20 -9.45
N TYR A 263 4.35 14.40 -10.10
CA TYR A 263 4.72 14.54 -11.51
C TYR A 263 4.67 13.18 -12.18
N ALA A 264 4.38 13.15 -13.48
CA ALA A 264 4.58 11.93 -14.24
C ALA A 264 6.05 11.50 -14.14
N GLY A 265 6.27 10.20 -14.00
CA GLY A 265 7.62 9.64 -13.99
C GLY A 265 8.29 9.82 -15.36
N GLU A 266 9.62 9.93 -15.37
CA GLU A 266 10.38 10.09 -16.60
C GLU A 266 10.18 8.87 -17.50
N ASP A 267 9.90 9.11 -18.77
CA ASP A 267 9.58 8.10 -19.78
C ASP A 267 8.34 7.23 -19.50
N MET A 268 7.49 7.63 -18.56
CA MET A 268 6.21 6.96 -18.36
C MET A 268 5.24 7.32 -19.49
N ASN A 269 4.90 6.34 -20.30
CA ASN A 269 3.79 6.45 -21.24
C ASN A 269 2.65 5.54 -20.79
N PHE A 270 1.63 6.13 -20.18
CA PHE A 270 0.43 5.39 -19.77
C PHE A 270 -0.39 4.85 -20.95
N GLY A 271 -0.19 5.37 -22.17
CA GLY A 271 -0.91 4.98 -23.37
C GLY A 271 -2.41 5.23 -23.28
N GLU A 272 -3.14 4.85 -24.33
CA GLU A 272 -4.60 4.75 -24.26
C GLU A 272 -4.99 3.43 -23.61
N HIS A 273 -5.66 3.49 -22.49
CA HIS A 273 -6.22 2.33 -21.84
C HIS A 273 -7.69 2.18 -22.22
N LYS A 274 -8.12 0.98 -22.50
CA LYS A 274 -9.52 0.67 -22.88
C LYS A 274 -10.24 0.00 -21.72
N TRP A 275 -11.51 0.24 -21.59
CA TRP A 275 -12.33 -0.52 -20.67
C TRP A 275 -12.36 -2.00 -21.07
N LEU A 276 -12.10 -2.89 -20.12
CA LEU A 276 -12.18 -4.32 -20.30
C LEU A 276 -13.39 -4.86 -19.53
N SER A 277 -14.27 -5.60 -20.20
CA SER A 277 -15.26 -6.40 -19.51
C SER A 277 -14.57 -7.51 -18.70
N GLU A 278 -15.27 -8.11 -17.75
CA GLU A 278 -14.73 -9.24 -16.98
C GLU A 278 -14.22 -10.38 -17.86
N SER A 279 -14.96 -10.70 -18.94
CA SER A 279 -14.56 -11.72 -19.89
C SER A 279 -13.31 -11.35 -20.67
N ALA A 280 -13.20 -10.10 -21.12
CA ALA A 280 -12.02 -9.59 -21.81
C ALA A 280 -10.81 -9.54 -20.87
N PHE A 281 -10.99 -9.16 -19.61
CA PHE A 281 -9.92 -9.18 -18.60
C PHE A 281 -9.37 -10.60 -18.36
N LYS A 282 -10.23 -11.61 -18.30
CA LYS A 282 -9.80 -13.02 -18.17
C LYS A 282 -9.04 -13.54 -19.40
N GLN A 283 -9.28 -12.93 -20.56
CA GLN A 283 -8.60 -13.26 -21.82
C GLN A 283 -7.47 -12.26 -22.14
N ASP A 284 -7.16 -11.38 -21.20
CA ASP A 284 -6.31 -10.22 -21.37
C ASP A 284 -5.02 -10.53 -22.13
N SER A 285 -4.76 -9.69 -23.14
CA SER A 285 -3.52 -9.78 -23.86
C SER A 285 -2.37 -9.31 -22.95
N PRO A 286 -1.22 -9.96 -23.03
CA PRO A 286 -0.03 -9.54 -22.30
C PRO A 286 0.29 -8.05 -22.43
N ASP A 287 -0.07 -7.42 -23.55
CA ASP A 287 0.28 -6.02 -23.87
C ASP A 287 -0.29 -4.98 -22.89
N GLU A 288 -1.49 -5.21 -22.33
CA GLU A 288 -2.07 -4.25 -21.38
C GLU A 288 -1.37 -4.26 -20.02
N ARG A 289 -0.86 -5.43 -19.57
CA ARG A 289 -0.10 -5.55 -18.31
C ARG A 289 1.29 -4.95 -18.38
N HIS A 290 1.75 -4.59 -19.58
CA HIS A 290 3.10 -4.18 -19.88
C HIS A 290 3.29 -2.67 -19.90
N LYS A 291 2.22 -1.90 -19.66
CA LYS A 291 2.25 -0.44 -19.70
C LYS A 291 2.88 0.15 -18.44
N ALA A 292 3.35 1.38 -18.57
CA ALA A 292 3.88 2.13 -17.45
C ALA A 292 2.84 2.30 -16.33
N HIS A 293 3.25 2.11 -15.09
CA HIS A 293 2.39 2.30 -13.92
C HIS A 293 3.20 2.53 -12.64
N TYR A 294 2.63 3.24 -11.67
CA TYR A 294 3.19 3.34 -10.34
C TYR A 294 3.00 2.04 -9.55
N ARG A 295 3.96 1.70 -8.70
CA ARG A 295 3.94 0.44 -7.94
C ARG A 295 3.75 0.64 -6.46
N LYS A 296 4.67 1.37 -5.85
CA LYS A 296 4.74 1.50 -4.39
C LYS A 296 5.04 2.91 -3.96
N ILE A 297 4.50 3.25 -2.81
CA ILE A 297 4.85 4.44 -2.07
C ILE A 297 5.38 4.06 -0.69
N LYS A 298 6.42 4.76 -0.23
CA LYS A 298 7.00 4.58 1.10
C LYS A 298 7.39 5.92 1.70
N CYS A 299 6.91 6.17 2.90
CA CYS A 299 7.26 7.34 3.70
C CYS A 299 8.35 6.95 4.70
N ILE A 300 9.49 7.65 4.69
CA ILE A 300 10.61 7.42 5.61
C ILE A 300 11.19 8.79 5.97
N ASP A 301 11.17 9.15 7.23
CA ASP A 301 11.54 10.49 7.69
C ASP A 301 10.74 11.55 6.92
N ASN A 302 11.41 12.53 6.30
CA ASN A 302 10.76 13.55 5.46
C ASN A 302 10.64 13.15 3.97
N TYR A 303 11.15 11.96 3.61
CA TYR A 303 11.16 11.53 2.22
C TYR A 303 9.98 10.64 1.89
N ILE A 304 9.46 10.82 0.67
CA ILE A 304 8.48 9.94 0.06
C ILE A 304 9.13 9.34 -1.19
N PHE A 305 9.20 8.01 -1.20
CA PHE A 305 9.72 7.22 -2.32
C PHE A 305 8.54 6.67 -3.09
N ARG A 306 8.48 6.91 -4.40
CA ARG A 306 7.46 6.36 -5.29
C ARG A 306 8.12 5.64 -6.45
N SER A 307 8.04 4.31 -6.46
CA SER A 307 8.55 3.48 -7.56
C SER A 307 7.53 3.35 -8.68
N TYR A 308 8.03 3.19 -9.91
CA TYR A 308 7.19 2.98 -11.08
C TYR A 308 7.86 2.10 -12.14
N VAL A 309 7.03 1.41 -12.91
CA VAL A 309 7.43 0.63 -14.08
C VAL A 309 7.36 1.53 -15.30
N LYS A 310 8.44 1.62 -16.07
CA LYS A 310 8.46 2.35 -17.34
C LYS A 310 7.75 1.54 -18.44
N SER A 311 8.11 0.26 -18.55
CA SER A 311 7.46 -0.79 -19.34
C SER A 311 8.04 -2.13 -18.96
N LEU A 312 7.41 -3.26 -19.34
CA LEU A 312 8.01 -4.59 -19.09
C LEU A 312 9.28 -4.83 -19.90
N THR A 313 9.41 -4.20 -21.05
CA THR A 313 10.58 -4.31 -21.92
C THR A 313 11.71 -3.35 -21.53
N ALA A 314 11.45 -2.37 -20.68
CA ALA A 314 12.50 -1.49 -20.18
C ALA A 314 13.52 -2.31 -19.35
N GLU A 315 14.80 -1.96 -19.42
CA GLU A 315 15.84 -2.62 -18.64
C GLU A 315 15.86 -2.19 -17.17
N CYS A 316 15.26 -1.05 -16.87
CA CYS A 316 15.18 -0.45 -15.54
C CYS A 316 13.74 -0.03 -15.19
N ASP A 317 13.49 0.13 -13.92
CA ASP A 317 12.31 0.82 -13.36
C ASP A 317 12.68 2.28 -13.04
N GLY A 318 11.73 3.07 -12.56
CA GLY A 318 11.96 4.43 -12.10
C GLY A 318 11.68 4.60 -10.61
N LEU A 319 12.34 5.58 -10.02
CA LEU A 319 12.13 5.96 -8.63
C LEU A 319 12.06 7.48 -8.49
N GLN A 320 10.94 7.97 -8.04
CA GLN A 320 10.77 9.37 -7.62
C GLN A 320 11.03 9.49 -6.14
N ILE A 321 11.77 10.54 -5.76
CA ILE A 321 12.05 10.88 -4.37
C ILE A 321 11.57 12.31 -4.12
N TYR A 322 10.69 12.44 -3.15
CA TYR A 322 10.19 13.73 -2.70
C TYR A 322 10.75 14.06 -1.32
N ASP A 323 11.17 15.29 -1.13
CA ASP A 323 11.45 15.90 0.18
C ASP A 323 10.22 16.73 0.55
N GLY A 324 9.39 16.18 1.44
CA GLY A 324 8.03 16.65 1.64
C GLY A 324 7.23 16.62 0.33
N LYS A 325 6.92 17.79 -0.24
CA LYS A 325 6.15 17.95 -1.48
C LYS A 325 7.02 18.27 -2.71
N THR A 326 8.32 18.37 -2.52
CA THR A 326 9.25 18.76 -3.57
C THR A 326 9.88 17.52 -4.20
N LEU A 327 9.67 17.31 -5.49
CA LEU A 327 10.36 16.28 -6.25
C LEU A 327 11.85 16.66 -6.36
N ILE A 328 12.72 15.88 -5.69
CA ILE A 328 14.16 16.12 -5.65
C ILE A 328 14.95 15.17 -6.55
N ALA A 329 14.34 14.04 -6.93
CA ALA A 329 14.91 13.12 -7.91
C ALA A 329 13.82 12.36 -8.64
N ASP A 330 14.06 12.08 -9.91
CA ASP A 330 13.33 11.12 -10.74
C ASP A 330 14.39 10.37 -11.55
N VAL A 331 14.70 9.14 -11.12
CA VAL A 331 15.90 8.43 -11.53
C VAL A 331 15.62 7.00 -11.94
N GLU A 332 16.46 6.48 -12.82
CA GLU A 332 16.46 5.06 -13.15
C GLU A 332 17.03 4.21 -12.03
N VAL A 333 16.39 3.09 -11.77
CA VAL A 333 16.80 2.11 -10.77
C VAL A 333 16.65 0.69 -11.31
N PRO A 334 17.38 -0.30 -10.76
CA PRO A 334 17.20 -1.70 -11.13
C PRO A 334 15.75 -2.15 -10.98
N LYS A 335 15.32 -3.06 -11.86
CA LYS A 335 13.97 -3.64 -11.79
C LYS A 335 13.66 -4.24 -10.43
N GLY A 336 12.46 -3.95 -9.93
CA GLY A 336 11.97 -4.45 -8.65
C GLY A 336 12.46 -3.68 -7.44
N LEU A 337 13.25 -2.61 -7.60
CA LEU A 337 13.65 -1.77 -6.47
C LEU A 337 12.44 -1.00 -5.94
N ASN A 338 11.85 -1.51 -4.87
CA ASN A 338 10.79 -0.85 -4.10
C ASN A 338 11.30 -0.59 -2.68
N VAL A 339 11.42 0.65 -2.29
CA VAL A 339 11.95 1.02 -0.97
C VAL A 339 11.00 0.58 0.14
N ILE A 340 11.55 -0.05 1.20
CA ILE A 340 10.76 -0.52 2.36
C ILE A 340 11.20 0.10 3.68
N GLY A 341 12.39 0.68 3.77
CA GLY A 341 12.88 1.27 5.00
C GLY A 341 14.34 1.69 4.93
N LYS A 342 14.89 2.04 6.09
CA LYS A 342 16.25 2.58 6.25
C LYS A 342 16.96 1.89 7.42
N ILE A 343 18.24 1.54 7.23
CA ILE A 343 19.15 1.07 8.29
C ILE A 343 20.38 1.99 8.26
N GLY A 344 20.62 2.71 9.36
CA GLY A 344 21.64 3.75 9.37
C GLY A 344 21.39 4.78 8.26
N ASP A 345 22.36 4.98 7.36
CA ASP A 345 22.24 5.91 6.22
C ASP A 345 21.75 5.25 4.93
N TRP A 346 21.49 3.95 4.95
CA TRP A 346 21.11 3.18 3.77
C TRP A 346 19.62 2.95 3.66
N TYR A 347 19.02 3.29 2.53
CA TYR A 347 17.67 2.90 2.14
C TYR A 347 17.71 1.54 1.46
N TYR A 348 16.80 0.65 1.85
CA TYR A 348 16.75 -0.74 1.38
C TYR A 348 15.48 -1.00 0.60
N SER A 349 15.61 -1.85 -0.44
CA SER A 349 14.45 -2.37 -1.16
C SER A 349 13.85 -3.58 -0.45
N GLU A 350 12.66 -3.99 -0.89
CA GLU A 350 12.17 -5.34 -0.64
C GLU A 350 13.12 -6.40 -1.24
N LEU A 351 13.02 -7.64 -0.77
CA LEU A 351 13.73 -8.75 -1.38
C LEU A 351 13.19 -8.96 -2.81
N VAL A 352 14.12 -9.03 -3.75
CA VAL A 352 13.85 -9.30 -5.15
C VAL A 352 14.35 -10.70 -5.47
N SER A 353 13.60 -11.47 -6.24
CA SER A 353 13.96 -12.84 -6.62
C SER A 353 14.17 -12.97 -8.12
N ASP A 354 15.03 -13.90 -8.49
CA ASP A 354 15.13 -14.45 -9.83
C ASP A 354 14.56 -15.87 -9.81
N GLU A 355 13.37 -16.03 -10.34
CA GLU A 355 12.67 -17.31 -10.34
C GLU A 355 13.49 -18.47 -10.94
N PRO A 356 14.22 -18.30 -12.05
CA PRO A 356 15.02 -19.39 -12.60
C PRO A 356 16.13 -19.86 -11.66
N SER A 357 16.79 -18.96 -10.95
CA SER A 357 17.92 -19.30 -10.07
C SER A 357 17.51 -19.54 -8.62
N MET A 358 16.28 -19.20 -8.23
CA MET A 358 15.78 -19.17 -6.84
C MET A 358 16.65 -18.33 -5.89
N LYS A 359 17.47 -17.46 -6.43
CA LYS A 359 18.30 -16.54 -5.66
C LYS A 359 17.51 -15.29 -5.31
N MET A 360 17.80 -14.74 -4.16
CA MET A 360 17.20 -13.48 -3.69
C MET A 360 18.31 -12.47 -3.41
N TRP A 361 17.98 -11.22 -3.61
CA TRP A 361 18.85 -10.09 -3.28
C TRP A 361 18.04 -8.90 -2.79
N VAL A 362 18.73 -7.94 -2.25
CA VAL A 362 18.19 -6.63 -1.86
C VAL A 362 19.05 -5.54 -2.49
N TYR A 363 18.42 -4.45 -2.87
CA TYR A 363 19.13 -3.24 -3.28
C TYR A 363 19.21 -2.27 -2.12
N ARG A 364 20.33 -1.53 -2.05
CA ARG A 364 20.46 -0.41 -1.11
C ARG A 364 21.11 0.79 -1.78
N PHE A 365 20.82 1.97 -1.28
CA PHE A 365 21.42 3.23 -1.73
C PHE A 365 21.39 4.28 -0.63
N ARG A 366 22.13 5.38 -0.83
CA ARG A 366 22.12 6.56 0.03
C ARG A 366 21.64 7.78 -0.74
N ILE A 367 20.98 8.70 -0.05
CA ILE A 367 20.75 10.06 -0.50
C ILE A 367 21.92 10.90 0.05
N LYS A 368 22.68 11.50 -0.85
CA LYS A 368 23.86 12.34 -0.50
C LYS A 368 23.48 13.79 -0.42
#